data_9c31a3cb8ddc28d2dccf458edcaa5899
#
_entry.id   9c31a3cb8ddc28d2dccf458edcaa5899
#
_cell.length_a   1.000
_cell.length_b   1.000
_cell.length_c   1.000
_cell.angle_alpha   90.00
_cell.angle_beta   90.00
_cell.angle_gamma   90.00
#
_symmetry.space_group_name_H-M   'P 1'
#
loop_
_entity.id
_entity.type
_entity.pdbx_description
1 polymer ?
#
loop_
_entity_poly.entity_id
_entity_poly.type
_entity_poly.pdbx_seq_one_letter_code
_entity_poly.pdbx_strand_id
1 'polypeptide(L)' 'MIKIRLAVLLAERGLKIRDIHSRTNIPMTTLRTLYYGRSNSVKIKDIEAICKVLNCSVGDILDYQAG' A
#
# COMPACT_ATOMS: atom_id res chain seq x y z
N MET A 1 3.96 -9.75 -13.82
CA MET A 1 2.80 -9.13 -13.15
C MET A 1 3.21 -8.61 -11.79
N ILE A 2 2.78 -7.39 -11.47
CA ILE A 2 3.07 -6.82 -10.15
C ILE A 2 1.84 -6.94 -9.27
N LYS A 3 2.02 -7.51 -8.09
CA LYS A 3 0.96 -7.61 -7.09
C LYS A 3 1.17 -6.58 -6.00
N ILE A 4 0.09 -5.96 -5.59
CA ILE A 4 0.09 -5.00 -4.47
C ILE A 4 -0.25 -5.79 -3.20
N ARG A 5 0.66 -5.77 -2.23
CA ARG A 5 0.53 -6.55 -1.00
C ARG A 5 0.13 -5.71 0.21
N LEU A 6 -0.49 -4.56 -0.04
CA LEU A 6 -0.87 -3.66 1.05
C LEU A 6 -1.81 -4.32 2.05
N ALA A 7 -2.81 -5.07 1.55
CA ALA A 7 -3.77 -5.75 2.43
C ALA A 7 -3.08 -6.74 3.36
N VAL A 8 -2.17 -7.53 2.82
CA VAL A 8 -1.41 -8.52 3.61
C VAL A 8 -0.56 -7.81 4.65
N LEU A 9 0.13 -6.74 4.23
CA LEU A 9 1.01 -6.00 5.11
C LEU A 9 0.24 -5.35 6.27
N LEU A 10 -0.91 -4.76 5.97
CA LEU A 10 -1.75 -4.18 7.01
C LEU A 10 -2.29 -5.23 7.98
N ALA A 11 -2.69 -6.38 7.45
CA ALA A 11 -3.17 -7.48 8.29
C ALA A 11 -2.07 -7.97 9.23
N GLU A 12 -0.84 -8.11 8.73
CA GLU A 12 0.29 -8.53 9.54
C GLU A 12 0.60 -7.56 10.67
N ARG A 13 0.30 -6.28 10.45
CA ARG A 13 0.59 -5.23 11.44
C ARG A 13 -0.61 -4.83 12.28
N GLY A 14 -1.76 -5.47 12.05
CA GLY A 14 -2.98 -5.15 12.79
C GLY A 14 -3.52 -3.76 12.50
N LEU A 15 -3.27 -3.24 11.30
CA LEU A 15 -3.69 -1.91 10.89
C LEU A 15 -4.78 -1.97 9.84
N LYS A 16 -5.52 -0.86 9.71
CA LYS A 16 -6.57 -0.70 8.71
C LYS A 16 -6.23 0.45 7.78
N ILE A 17 -6.93 0.53 6.63
CA ILE A 17 -6.75 1.60 5.65
C ILE A 17 -6.88 2.97 6.31
N ARG A 18 -7.85 3.14 7.21
CA ARG A 18 -8.07 4.43 7.87
C ARG A 18 -6.90 4.86 8.72
N ASP A 19 -6.12 3.91 9.25
CA ASP A 19 -4.92 4.24 10.02
C ASP A 19 -3.87 4.87 9.12
N ILE A 20 -3.74 4.37 7.90
CA ILE A 20 -2.84 4.95 6.91
C ILE A 20 -3.36 6.33 6.48
N HIS A 21 -4.67 6.43 6.23
CA HIS A 21 -5.28 7.70 5.83
C HIS A 21 -5.06 8.79 6.89
N SER A 22 -5.18 8.44 8.17
CA SER A 22 -5.00 9.41 9.24
C SER A 22 -3.55 9.88 9.40
N ARG A 23 -2.59 9.09 8.95
CA ARG A 23 -1.16 9.39 9.07
C ARG A 23 -0.52 9.90 7.80
N THR A 24 -1.28 9.94 6.72
CA THR A 24 -0.82 10.41 5.42
C THR A 24 -1.90 11.32 4.84
N ASN A 25 -1.58 11.96 3.71
CA ASN A 25 -2.57 12.77 2.99
C ASN A 25 -3.15 12.01 1.80
N ILE A 26 -2.98 10.69 1.77
CA ILE A 26 -3.46 9.87 0.66
C ILE A 26 -4.98 9.75 0.76
N PRO A 27 -5.73 10.04 -0.32
CA PRO A 27 -7.19 9.90 -0.30
C PRO A 27 -7.61 8.46 -0.01
N MET A 28 -8.75 8.30 0.67
CA MET A 28 -9.28 6.97 0.99
C MET A 28 -9.54 6.14 -0.25
N THR A 29 -10.01 6.77 -1.33
CA THR A 29 -10.27 6.07 -2.59
C THR A 29 -8.99 5.45 -3.15
N THR A 30 -7.89 6.19 -3.09
CA THR A 30 -6.59 5.68 -3.55
C THR A 30 -6.14 4.51 -2.68
N LEU A 31 -6.27 4.62 -1.38
CA LEU A 31 -5.89 3.55 -0.46
C LEU A 31 -6.73 2.30 -0.67
N ARG A 32 -8.04 2.46 -0.90
CA ARG A 32 -8.92 1.33 -1.19
C ARG A 32 -8.53 0.63 -2.48
N THR A 33 -8.22 1.40 -3.52
CA THR A 33 -7.79 0.83 -4.79
C THR A 33 -6.50 0.03 -4.62
N LEU A 34 -5.56 0.55 -3.85
CA LEU A 34 -4.32 -0.16 -3.53
C LEU A 34 -4.59 -1.40 -2.67
N TYR A 35 -5.46 -1.26 -1.69
CA TYR A 35 -5.79 -2.35 -0.77
C TYR A 35 -6.38 -3.56 -1.52
N TYR A 36 -7.27 -3.31 -2.48
CA TYR A 36 -7.90 -4.38 -3.24
C TYR A 36 -7.10 -4.80 -4.47
N GLY A 37 -5.93 -4.21 -4.67
CA GLY A 37 -5.06 -4.58 -5.78
C GLY A 37 -5.60 -4.24 -7.15
N ARG A 38 -6.46 -3.22 -7.24
CA ARG A 38 -7.12 -2.83 -8.50
C ARG A 38 -6.42 -1.71 -9.23
N SER A 39 -5.31 -1.23 -8.68
CA SER A 39 -4.60 -0.11 -9.27
C SER A 39 -3.67 -0.56 -10.38
N ASN A 40 -3.72 0.11 -11.53
CA ASN A 40 -2.79 -0.12 -12.63
C ASN A 40 -1.57 0.80 -12.55
N SER A 41 -1.64 1.81 -11.70
CA SER A 41 -0.53 2.73 -11.49
C SER A 41 -0.54 3.22 -10.05
N VAL A 42 0.63 3.53 -9.53
CA VAL A 42 0.77 4.07 -8.19
C VAL A 42 1.71 5.26 -8.24
N LYS A 43 1.44 6.23 -7.40
CA LYS A 43 2.34 7.38 -7.28
C LYS A 43 3.50 7.03 -6.35
N ILE A 44 4.69 7.38 -6.76
CA ILE A 44 5.88 7.11 -5.96
C ILE A 44 5.77 7.79 -4.59
N LYS A 45 5.20 9.00 -4.56
CA LYS A 45 5.00 9.74 -3.30
C LYS A 45 4.08 8.98 -2.33
N ASP A 46 3.04 8.33 -2.86
CA ASP A 46 2.12 7.56 -2.03
C ASP A 46 2.82 6.33 -1.46
N ILE A 47 3.59 5.63 -2.28
CA ILE A 47 4.37 4.47 -1.83
C ILE A 47 5.37 4.89 -0.76
N GLU A 48 6.04 6.01 -0.95
CA GLU A 48 7.00 6.54 0.03
C GLU A 48 6.32 6.83 1.36
N ALA A 49 5.16 7.47 1.33
CA ALA A 49 4.42 7.80 2.55
C ALA A 49 3.99 6.53 3.30
N ILE A 50 3.52 5.52 2.57
CA ILE A 50 3.13 4.24 3.17
C ILE A 50 4.34 3.55 3.79
N CYS A 51 5.48 3.54 3.10
CA CYS A 51 6.71 2.96 3.63
C CYS A 51 7.12 3.63 4.94
N LYS A 52 6.99 4.94 5.01
CA LYS A 52 7.32 5.69 6.22
C LYS A 52 6.42 5.31 7.38
N VAL A 53 5.11 5.27 7.14
CA VAL A 53 4.13 4.95 8.19
C VAL A 53 4.31 3.54 8.70
N LEU A 54 4.54 2.59 7.79
CA LEU A 54 4.65 1.17 8.14
C LEU A 54 6.08 0.74 8.45
N ASN A 55 7.05 1.62 8.24
CA ASN A 55 8.46 1.31 8.41
C ASN A 55 8.84 0.05 7.64
N CYS A 56 8.53 0.05 6.35
CA CYS A 56 8.77 -1.09 5.48
C CYS A 56 9.45 -0.64 4.19
N SER A 57 9.87 -1.58 3.37
CA SER A 57 10.47 -1.30 2.08
C SER A 57 9.42 -1.37 0.98
N VAL A 58 9.76 -0.85 -0.21
CA VAL A 58 8.89 -0.93 -1.38
C VAL A 58 8.58 -2.39 -1.74
N GLY A 59 9.57 -3.27 -1.59
CA GLY A 59 9.40 -4.69 -1.86
C GLY A 59 8.39 -5.38 -0.96
N ASP A 60 8.09 -4.80 0.20
CA ASP A 60 7.04 -5.32 1.08
C ASP A 60 5.65 -4.97 0.58
N ILE A 61 5.52 -3.89 -0.21
CA ILE A 61 4.23 -3.43 -0.73
C ILE A 61 3.97 -3.96 -2.12
N LEU A 62 5.00 -3.98 -2.98
CA LEU A 62 4.90 -4.39 -4.37
C LEU A 62 5.72 -5.64 -4.60
N ASP A 63 5.12 -6.62 -5.27
CA ASP A 63 5.78 -7.89 -5.56
C ASP A 63 5.65 -8.22 -7.03
N TYR A 64 6.77 -8.49 -7.70
CA TYR A 64 6.75 -8.91 -9.09
C TYR A 64 6.71 -10.42 -9.18
N GLN A 65 5.74 -10.92 -9.91
CA GLN A 65 5.59 -12.36 -10.16
C GLN A 65 5.75 -12.63 -11.65
N ALA A 66 6.75 -13.41 -11.99
CA ALA A 66 6.99 -13.84 -13.36
C ALA A 66 5.98 -14.94 -13.73
N GLY A 67 5.52 -14.92 -14.94
CA GLY A 67 4.64 -15.93 -15.45
C GLY A 67 3.19 -15.55 -15.54
#